data_2073a6ebb62339f94fc5eafaa4084f31
#
_entry.id   2073a6ebb62339f94fc5eafaa4084f31
#
_cell.length_a   1.000
_cell.length_b   1.000
_cell.length_c   1.000
_cell.angle_alpha   90.00
_cell.angle_beta   90.00
_cell.angle_gamma   90.00
#
_symmetry.space_group_name_H-M   'P 1'
#
loop_
_entity.id
_entity.type
_entity.pdbx_description
1 polymer ?
#
loop_
_entity_poly.entity_id
_entity_poly.type
_entity_poly.pdbx_seq_one_letter_code
_entity_poly.pdbx_strand_id
1 'polypeptide(L)'
;IIPLDGNIERVLKRYLYLKKESQIQKENLIKSKKVLGTSSRSGDYAQALMELGALICKPNNPICEKCPISKNCKSFTKKDFTLTKIKKNNKDKYFLLKVYKKNNKYLLVKNTNFNFLKNFNIFPMKELTKPKNFSQNLSVKMSNMNMNIKVENHKMNKPIPFSYWINPEKLSDYTLPTFTKKIVTYLEKNK
;
A
#
# COMPACT_ATOMS: atom_id res chain seq x y z
N ILE A 1 15.25 16.60 7.69
CA ILE A 1 14.85 15.25 8.18
C ILE A 1 14.86 14.30 7.01
N ILE A 2 15.63 13.20 7.07
CA ILE A 2 15.63 12.16 6.03
C ILE A 2 14.36 11.32 6.19
N PRO A 3 13.49 11.21 5.16
CA PRO A 3 12.32 10.33 5.21
C PRO A 3 12.77 8.86 5.30
N LEU A 4 11.92 8.00 5.85
CA LEU A 4 12.17 6.55 5.89
C LEU A 4 11.16 5.85 4.97
N ASP A 5 11.49 5.81 3.68
CA ASP A 5 10.76 5.03 2.68
C ASP A 5 11.37 3.63 2.52
N GLY A 6 10.77 2.79 1.68
CA GLY A 6 11.23 1.41 1.47
C GLY A 6 12.63 1.30 0.83
N ASN A 7 13.06 2.32 0.07
CA ASN A 7 14.38 2.36 -0.54
C ASN A 7 15.44 2.69 0.50
N ILE A 8 15.23 3.76 1.26
CA ILE A 8 16.14 4.19 2.32
C ILE A 8 16.22 3.12 3.42
N GLU A 9 15.10 2.51 3.80
CA GLU A 9 15.07 1.38 4.74
C GLU A 9 15.96 0.23 4.26
N ARG A 10 15.88 -0.12 2.99
CA ARG A 10 16.71 -1.18 2.40
C ARG A 10 18.19 -0.82 2.42
N VAL A 11 18.54 0.41 2.03
CA VAL A 11 19.92 0.92 2.05
C VAL A 11 20.48 0.84 3.47
N LEU A 12 19.75 1.35 4.47
CA LEU A 12 20.17 1.30 5.88
C LEU A 12 20.38 -0.12 6.40
N LYS A 13 19.44 -1.01 6.12
CA LYS A 13 19.52 -2.42 6.54
C LYS A 13 20.78 -3.09 5.99
N ARG A 14 21.12 -2.87 4.72
CA ARG A 14 22.31 -3.43 4.09
C ARG A 14 23.58 -2.74 4.56
N TYR A 15 23.57 -1.41 4.62
CA TYR A 15 24.74 -0.65 5.05
C TYR A 15 25.20 -1.06 6.46
N LEU A 16 24.26 -1.19 7.39
CA LEU A 16 24.50 -1.54 8.79
C LEU A 16 24.45 -3.04 9.07
N TYR A 17 24.04 -3.87 8.09
CA TYR A 17 23.83 -5.30 8.23
C TYR A 17 22.81 -5.66 9.32
N LEU A 18 21.64 -5.00 9.30
CA LEU A 18 20.57 -5.21 10.28
C LEU A 18 19.76 -6.47 9.96
N LYS A 19 20.09 -7.59 10.57
CA LYS A 19 19.45 -8.89 10.34
C LYS A 19 18.48 -9.29 11.46
N LYS A 20 18.70 -8.80 12.68
CA LYS A 20 17.84 -9.09 13.83
C LYS A 20 16.54 -8.28 13.74
N GLU A 21 15.40 -8.90 14.05
CA GLU A 21 14.08 -8.27 13.95
C GLU A 21 13.97 -7.01 14.82
N SER A 22 14.55 -7.03 16.03
CA SER A 22 14.61 -5.88 16.92
C SER A 22 15.37 -4.67 16.35
N GLN A 23 16.38 -4.91 15.48
CA GLN A 23 17.16 -3.86 14.85
C GLN A 23 16.45 -3.18 13.69
N ILE A 24 15.49 -3.86 13.07
CA ILE A 24 14.73 -3.36 11.91
C ILE A 24 13.40 -2.73 12.29
N GLN A 25 13.11 -2.60 13.59
CA GLN A 25 11.96 -1.83 14.04
C GLN A 25 12.09 -0.37 13.63
N LYS A 26 10.94 0.27 13.36
CA LYS A 26 10.88 1.62 12.79
C LYS A 26 11.67 2.65 13.60
N GLU A 27 11.61 2.57 14.94
CA GLU A 27 12.33 3.49 15.83
C GLU A 27 13.85 3.34 15.73
N ASN A 28 14.34 2.11 15.65
CA ASN A 28 15.77 1.82 15.48
C ASN A 28 16.28 2.26 14.11
N LEU A 29 15.49 2.07 13.06
CA LEU A 29 15.82 2.56 11.72
C LEU A 29 15.85 4.09 11.65
N ILE A 30 14.94 4.78 12.36
CA ILE A 30 14.95 6.24 12.48
C ILE A 30 16.24 6.73 13.15
N LYS A 31 16.66 6.08 14.23
CA LYS A 31 17.93 6.40 14.90
C LYS A 31 19.14 6.12 14.00
N SER A 32 19.09 5.01 13.26
CA SER A 32 20.18 4.58 12.37
C SER A 32 20.40 5.51 11.17
N LYS A 33 19.44 6.36 10.81
CA LYS A 33 19.62 7.36 9.75
C LYS A 33 20.79 8.31 10.01
N LYS A 34 21.10 8.59 11.26
CA LYS A 34 22.22 9.45 11.64
C LYS A 34 23.56 8.92 11.16
N VAL A 35 23.70 7.60 10.97
CA VAL A 35 24.92 6.96 10.49
C VAL A 35 25.26 7.30 9.04
N LEU A 36 24.23 7.68 8.25
CA LEU A 36 24.44 8.13 6.86
C LEU A 36 24.90 9.57 6.77
N GLY A 37 25.06 10.26 7.90
CA GLY A 37 25.49 11.65 7.95
C GLY A 37 24.37 12.66 7.74
N THR A 38 24.77 13.93 7.63
CA THR A 38 23.88 15.07 7.40
C THR A 38 24.38 15.92 6.25
N SER A 39 23.52 16.71 5.66
CA SER A 39 23.85 17.65 4.58
C SER A 39 23.10 18.96 4.79
N SER A 40 23.73 20.07 4.47
CA SER A 40 23.07 21.38 4.38
C SER A 40 21.95 21.38 3.31
N ARG A 41 22.10 20.55 2.27
CA ARG A 41 21.11 20.30 1.21
C ARG A 41 20.29 19.06 1.54
N SER A 42 19.54 19.10 2.64
CA SER A 42 18.85 17.92 3.15
C SER A 42 17.80 17.31 2.22
N GLY A 43 17.18 18.12 1.35
CA GLY A 43 16.24 17.65 0.32
C GLY A 43 16.93 16.80 -0.75
N ASP A 44 18.02 17.32 -1.32
CA ASP A 44 18.80 16.63 -2.36
C ASP A 44 19.45 15.36 -1.79
N TYR A 45 19.88 15.42 -0.54
CA TYR A 45 20.45 14.26 0.14
C TYR A 45 19.41 13.14 0.36
N ALA A 46 18.19 13.50 0.74
CA ALA A 46 17.11 12.54 0.87
C ALA A 46 16.74 11.92 -0.49
N GLN A 47 16.68 12.72 -1.54
CA GLN A 47 16.45 12.28 -2.90
C GLN A 47 17.57 11.32 -3.37
N ALA A 48 18.82 11.70 -3.18
CA ALA A 48 19.97 10.85 -3.53
C ALA A 48 19.93 9.48 -2.85
N LEU A 49 19.53 9.42 -1.57
CA LEU A 49 19.35 8.14 -0.87
C LEU A 49 18.20 7.31 -1.43
N MET A 50 17.08 7.93 -1.80
CA MET A 50 15.97 7.23 -2.45
C MET A 50 16.39 6.67 -3.81
N GLU A 51 17.09 7.47 -4.63
CA GLU A 51 17.61 7.08 -5.94
C GLU A 51 18.68 5.99 -5.82
N LEU A 52 19.59 6.09 -4.84
CA LEU A 52 20.54 5.02 -4.53
C LEU A 52 19.85 3.69 -4.29
N GLY A 53 18.75 3.71 -3.52
CA GLY A 53 17.92 2.54 -3.28
C GLY A 53 17.21 2.04 -4.54
N ALA A 54 16.68 2.94 -5.36
CA ALA A 54 15.93 2.59 -6.55
C ALA A 54 16.83 2.06 -7.69
N LEU A 55 17.95 2.71 -7.93
CA LEU A 55 18.78 2.49 -9.14
C LEU A 55 19.97 1.54 -8.89
N ILE A 56 20.61 1.62 -7.73
CA ILE A 56 21.85 0.91 -7.41
C ILE A 56 21.61 -0.20 -6.38
N CYS A 57 21.15 0.14 -5.19
CA CYS A 57 20.89 -0.81 -4.11
C CYS A 57 19.54 -1.53 -4.31
N LYS A 58 19.34 -2.13 -5.49
CA LYS A 58 18.09 -2.80 -5.88
C LYS A 58 17.71 -3.93 -4.92
N PRO A 59 16.41 -4.31 -4.82
CA PRO A 59 15.99 -5.46 -4.01
C PRO A 59 16.73 -6.74 -4.39
N ASN A 60 16.75 -7.03 -5.69
CA ASN A 60 17.49 -8.14 -6.28
C ASN A 60 18.69 -7.60 -7.07
N ASN A 61 19.81 -8.30 -7.04
CA ASN A 61 21.03 -7.98 -7.78
C ASN A 61 21.47 -6.50 -7.64
N PRO A 62 21.89 -6.06 -6.44
CA PRO A 62 22.38 -4.70 -6.24
C PRO A 62 23.68 -4.49 -7.01
N ILE A 63 23.85 -3.30 -7.61
CA ILE A 63 25.04 -2.93 -8.40
C ILE A 63 26.06 -2.27 -7.47
N CYS A 64 26.68 -3.10 -6.59
CA CYS A 64 27.55 -2.60 -5.53
C CYS A 64 28.83 -1.94 -6.02
N GLU A 65 29.35 -2.32 -7.18
CA GLU A 65 30.54 -1.72 -7.80
C GLU A 65 30.34 -0.24 -8.15
N LYS A 66 29.10 0.15 -8.48
CA LYS A 66 28.74 1.56 -8.76
C LYS A 66 28.23 2.31 -7.52
N CYS A 67 28.21 1.66 -6.35
CA CYS A 67 27.64 2.25 -5.15
C CYS A 67 28.64 3.18 -4.44
N PRO A 68 28.32 4.48 -4.27
CA PRO A 68 29.25 5.45 -3.68
C PRO A 68 29.55 5.17 -2.19
N ILE A 69 28.70 4.41 -1.51
CA ILE A 69 28.89 4.05 -0.10
C ILE A 69 29.29 2.59 0.12
N SER A 70 29.72 1.90 -0.93
CA SER A 70 30.09 0.46 -0.87
C SER A 70 31.22 0.16 0.09
N LYS A 71 32.24 1.04 0.17
CA LYS A 71 33.43 0.86 1.02
C LYS A 71 33.09 0.58 2.48
N ASN A 72 32.07 1.23 3.02
CA ASN A 72 31.65 1.09 4.41
C ASN A 72 30.38 0.24 4.57
N CYS A 73 29.92 -0.39 3.50
CA CYS A 73 28.69 -1.19 3.51
C CYS A 73 28.97 -2.60 4.07
N LYS A 74 28.45 -2.89 5.25
CA LYS A 74 28.66 -4.19 5.92
C LYS A 74 28.09 -5.39 5.13
N SER A 75 26.98 -5.20 4.41
CA SER A 75 26.44 -6.26 3.54
C SER A 75 27.35 -6.54 2.34
N PHE A 76 27.99 -5.51 1.79
CA PHE A 76 28.96 -5.67 0.69
C PHE A 76 30.20 -6.43 1.15
N THR A 77 30.79 -6.04 2.29
CA THR A 77 31.93 -6.75 2.90
C THR A 77 31.61 -8.22 3.17
N LYS A 78 30.40 -8.51 3.66
CA LYS A 78 29.98 -9.89 3.97
C LYS A 78 29.44 -10.66 2.75
N LYS A 79 29.33 -10.02 1.58
CA LYS A 79 28.69 -10.58 0.37
C LYS A 79 27.29 -11.16 0.63
N ASP A 80 26.58 -10.60 1.62
CA ASP A 80 25.24 -11.02 2.00
C ASP A 80 24.23 -9.87 1.91
N PHE A 81 23.36 -9.94 0.92
CA PHE A 81 22.34 -8.95 0.62
C PHE A 81 20.93 -9.39 1.03
N THR A 82 20.81 -10.53 1.67
CA THR A 82 19.53 -11.01 2.18
C THR A 82 19.03 -10.08 3.29
N LEU A 83 17.75 -9.73 3.23
CA LEU A 83 17.14 -8.85 4.20
C LEU A 83 16.08 -9.60 5.01
N THR A 84 16.09 -9.41 6.31
CA THR A 84 14.98 -9.85 7.13
C THR A 84 13.74 -9.00 6.79
N LYS A 85 12.70 -9.65 6.29
CA LYS A 85 11.42 -9.00 6.08
C LYS A 85 10.71 -8.91 7.43
N ILE A 86 10.27 -7.70 7.81
CA ILE A 86 9.33 -7.57 8.92
C ILE A 86 8.06 -8.33 8.51
N LYS A 87 7.67 -9.33 9.27
CA LYS A 87 6.38 -10.01 9.08
C LYS A 87 5.29 -8.96 9.29
N LYS A 88 4.69 -8.49 8.21
CA LYS A 88 3.48 -7.68 8.31
C LYS A 88 2.36 -8.63 8.68
N ASN A 89 1.88 -8.57 9.91
CA ASN A 89 0.66 -9.25 10.29
C ASN A 89 -0.49 -8.56 9.57
N ASN A 90 -0.99 -9.20 8.52
CA ASN A 90 -2.19 -8.71 7.85
C ASN A 90 -3.38 -8.88 8.81
N LYS A 91 -4.14 -7.82 8.94
CA LYS A 91 -5.38 -7.84 9.73
C LYS A 91 -6.54 -8.22 8.80
N ASP A 92 -7.27 -9.25 9.17
CA ASP A 92 -8.51 -9.58 8.47
C ASP A 92 -9.60 -8.61 8.90
N LYS A 93 -10.25 -7.99 7.93
CA LYS A 93 -11.37 -7.10 8.11
C LYS A 93 -12.53 -7.54 7.24
N TYR A 94 -13.74 -7.32 7.72
CA TYR A 94 -14.97 -7.80 7.11
C TYR A 94 -15.82 -6.61 6.69
N PHE A 95 -16.33 -6.65 5.47
CA PHE A 95 -17.10 -5.55 4.90
C PHE A 95 -18.35 -6.06 4.21
N LEU A 96 -19.43 -5.31 4.37
CA LEU A 96 -20.63 -5.39 3.53
C LEU A 96 -20.57 -4.29 2.49
N LEU A 97 -20.49 -4.67 1.23
CA LEU A 97 -20.46 -3.75 0.10
C LEU A 97 -21.85 -3.71 -0.54
N LYS A 98 -22.44 -2.53 -0.63
CA LYS A 98 -23.75 -2.30 -1.22
C LYS A 98 -23.60 -1.84 -2.67
N VAL A 99 -24.15 -2.63 -3.59
CA VAL A 99 -24.14 -2.32 -5.01
C VAL A 99 -25.49 -1.72 -5.39
N TYR A 100 -25.49 -0.50 -5.88
CA TYR A 100 -26.64 0.17 -6.50
C TYR A 100 -26.40 0.25 -7.99
N LYS A 101 -27.32 -0.29 -8.79
CA LYS A 101 -27.23 -0.30 -10.26
C LYS A 101 -28.48 0.36 -10.86
N LYS A 102 -28.27 1.26 -11.82
CA LYS A 102 -29.31 1.90 -12.61
C LYS A 102 -28.80 2.20 -14.02
N ASN A 103 -29.56 1.83 -15.06
CA ASN A 103 -29.21 2.09 -16.46
C ASN A 103 -27.75 1.66 -16.78
N ASN A 104 -27.40 0.46 -16.39
CA ASN A 104 -26.04 -0.14 -16.53
C ASN A 104 -24.90 0.66 -15.87
N LYS A 105 -25.20 1.59 -14.95
CA LYS A 105 -24.25 2.38 -14.20
C LYS A 105 -24.20 1.92 -12.74
N TYR A 106 -23.04 2.07 -12.10
CA TYR A 106 -22.85 1.81 -10.68
C TYR A 106 -22.72 3.11 -9.89
N LEU A 107 -23.30 3.14 -8.69
CA LEU A 107 -23.22 4.27 -7.79
C LEU A 107 -21.97 4.15 -6.92
N LEU A 108 -21.17 5.21 -6.90
CA LEU A 108 -20.05 5.39 -5.99
C LEU A 108 -20.33 6.56 -5.04
N VAL A 109 -19.63 6.54 -3.90
CA VAL A 109 -19.67 7.59 -2.89
C VAL A 109 -18.26 8.04 -2.53
N LYS A 110 -18.11 9.30 -2.15
CA LYS A 110 -16.87 9.80 -1.59
C LYS A 110 -16.62 9.15 -0.21
N ASN A 111 -15.46 8.50 -0.06
CA ASN A 111 -15.11 7.86 1.20
C ASN A 111 -14.72 8.88 2.27
N THR A 112 -15.60 9.12 3.20
CA THR A 112 -15.36 9.97 4.38
C THR A 112 -15.21 9.15 5.67
N ASN A 113 -15.61 7.87 5.65
CA ASN A 113 -15.78 7.04 6.84
C ASN A 113 -14.56 6.17 7.16
N PHE A 114 -13.76 5.83 6.15
CA PHE A 114 -12.60 4.96 6.34
C PHE A 114 -11.29 5.72 6.18
N ASN A 115 -10.27 5.35 6.98
CA ASN A 115 -8.93 5.94 6.88
C ASN A 115 -8.16 5.48 5.62
N PHE A 116 -8.51 4.32 5.05
CA PHE A 116 -7.98 3.89 3.75
C PHE A 116 -8.76 4.55 2.61
N LEU A 117 -8.08 4.92 1.53
CA LEU A 117 -8.67 5.60 0.38
C LEU A 117 -9.56 6.79 0.77
N LYS A 118 -9.20 7.53 1.81
CA LYS A 118 -9.94 8.71 2.28
C LYS A 118 -10.08 9.73 1.15
N ASN A 119 -11.28 10.27 0.99
CA ASN A 119 -11.67 11.20 -0.08
C ASN A 119 -11.70 10.62 -1.51
N PHE A 120 -11.37 9.34 -1.71
CA PHE A 120 -11.57 8.69 -2.99
C PHE A 120 -12.99 8.15 -3.14
N ASN A 121 -13.38 7.91 -4.39
CA ASN A 121 -14.68 7.38 -4.72
C ASN A 121 -14.66 5.84 -4.69
N ILE A 122 -15.48 5.27 -3.82
CA ILE A 122 -15.59 3.84 -3.59
C ILE A 122 -17.06 3.42 -3.60
N PHE A 123 -17.34 2.13 -3.68
CA PHE A 123 -18.69 1.62 -3.44
C PHE A 123 -19.13 1.91 -2.01
N PRO A 124 -20.42 2.19 -1.77
CA PRO A 124 -20.96 2.25 -0.42
C PRO A 124 -20.70 0.96 0.34
N MET A 125 -20.04 1.05 1.49
CA MET A 125 -19.68 -0.13 2.27
C MET A 125 -19.71 0.16 3.78
N LYS A 126 -19.85 -0.91 4.56
CA LYS A 126 -19.85 -0.87 6.02
C LYS A 126 -18.87 -1.92 6.55
N GLU A 127 -18.01 -1.54 7.49
CA GLU A 127 -17.17 -2.49 8.22
C GLU A 127 -18.05 -3.27 9.22
N LEU A 128 -17.83 -4.58 9.26
CA LEU A 128 -18.53 -5.49 10.16
C LEU A 128 -17.56 -6.00 11.23
N THR A 129 -18.05 -6.22 12.44
CA THR A 129 -17.37 -7.06 13.42
C THR A 129 -17.34 -8.48 12.86
N LYS A 130 -16.26 -9.26 13.12
CA LYS A 130 -16.10 -10.61 12.56
C LYS A 130 -17.38 -11.44 12.77
N PRO A 131 -18.16 -11.75 11.72
CA PRO A 131 -19.38 -12.53 11.85
C PRO A 131 -19.05 -14.02 12.07
N LYS A 132 -19.87 -14.72 12.84
CA LYS A 132 -19.68 -16.18 13.09
C LYS A 132 -19.74 -17.00 11.79
N ASN A 133 -20.65 -16.65 10.87
CA ASN A 133 -20.82 -17.32 9.57
C ASN A 133 -20.72 -16.29 8.44
N PHE A 134 -19.49 -15.89 8.07
CA PHE A 134 -19.27 -14.92 7.00
C PHE A 134 -19.00 -15.61 5.68
N SER A 135 -19.95 -15.51 4.76
CA SER A 135 -19.75 -15.91 3.37
C SER A 135 -19.26 -14.69 2.57
N GLN A 136 -17.99 -14.70 2.19
CA GLN A 136 -17.42 -13.66 1.34
C GLN A 136 -17.62 -14.00 -0.15
N ASN A 137 -17.91 -12.98 -0.94
CA ASN A 137 -17.95 -13.11 -2.40
C ASN A 137 -16.64 -12.62 -3.02
N LEU A 138 -15.93 -11.72 -2.34
CA LEU A 138 -14.74 -11.08 -2.85
C LEU A 138 -13.70 -10.89 -1.74
N SER A 139 -12.43 -11.19 -2.04
CA SER A 139 -11.30 -10.88 -1.17
C SER A 139 -10.35 -9.92 -1.87
N VAL A 140 -9.98 -8.84 -1.18
CA VAL A 140 -9.03 -7.84 -1.69
C VAL A 140 -7.96 -7.57 -0.65
N LYS A 141 -6.69 -7.72 -1.04
CA LYS A 141 -5.55 -7.35 -0.20
C LYS A 141 -5.19 -5.88 -0.43
N MET A 142 -5.16 -5.10 0.63
CA MET A 142 -4.79 -3.70 0.60
C MET A 142 -3.78 -3.41 1.71
N SER A 143 -2.52 -3.07 1.35
CA SER A 143 -1.44 -2.81 2.31
C SER A 143 -1.26 -3.97 3.31
N ASN A 144 -1.59 -3.77 4.59
CA ASN A 144 -1.53 -4.74 5.68
C ASN A 144 -2.90 -5.29 6.08
N MET A 145 -3.90 -5.17 5.21
CA MET A 145 -5.28 -5.56 5.47
C MET A 145 -5.76 -6.55 4.40
N ASN A 146 -6.34 -7.66 4.84
CA ASN A 146 -7.12 -8.56 4.00
C ASN A 146 -8.59 -8.15 4.16
N MET A 147 -9.19 -7.66 3.11
CA MET A 147 -10.59 -7.28 3.09
C MET A 147 -11.43 -8.45 2.61
N ASN A 148 -12.22 -9.01 3.52
CA ASN A 148 -13.22 -10.03 3.24
C ASN A 148 -14.55 -9.31 2.99
N ILE A 149 -15.04 -9.35 1.76
CA ILE A 149 -16.17 -8.52 1.32
C ILE A 149 -17.35 -9.40 0.95
N LYS A 150 -18.50 -9.13 1.58
CA LYS A 150 -19.79 -9.61 1.15
C LYS A 150 -20.42 -8.56 0.24
N VAL A 151 -20.75 -8.95 -0.97
CA VAL A 151 -21.34 -8.06 -1.97
C VAL A 151 -22.85 -8.29 -2.00
N GLU A 152 -23.63 -7.24 -1.87
CA GLU A 152 -25.09 -7.30 -1.91
C GLU A 152 -25.66 -6.23 -2.86
N ASN A 153 -26.60 -6.65 -3.70
CA ASN A 153 -27.35 -5.73 -4.56
C ASN A 153 -28.47 -5.06 -3.76
N HIS A 154 -28.56 -3.74 -3.86
CA HIS A 154 -29.54 -2.94 -3.17
C HIS A 154 -30.34 -2.06 -4.14
N LYS A 155 -31.63 -1.88 -3.85
CA LYS A 155 -32.45 -0.85 -4.50
C LYS A 155 -32.27 0.48 -3.77
N MET A 156 -32.19 1.55 -4.52
CA MET A 156 -32.03 2.88 -3.94
C MET A 156 -33.40 3.46 -3.63
N ASN A 157 -33.73 3.61 -2.35
CA ASN A 157 -35.01 4.19 -1.91
C ASN A 157 -34.92 5.71 -1.65
N LYS A 158 -33.71 6.23 -1.41
CA LYS A 158 -33.44 7.66 -1.16
C LYS A 158 -32.11 8.05 -1.80
N PRO A 159 -31.92 9.30 -2.26
CA PRO A 159 -30.64 9.78 -2.74
C PRO A 159 -29.55 9.63 -1.68
N ILE A 160 -28.35 9.20 -2.09
CA ILE A 160 -27.20 9.08 -1.21
C ILE A 160 -26.34 10.34 -1.42
N PRO A 161 -26.07 11.13 -0.38
CA PRO A 161 -25.24 12.33 -0.50
C PRO A 161 -23.84 12.03 -1.04
N PHE A 162 -23.26 12.99 -1.76
CA PHE A 162 -21.92 12.89 -2.33
C PHE A 162 -21.69 11.64 -3.18
N SER A 163 -22.74 11.19 -3.87
CA SER A 163 -22.71 10.04 -4.78
C SER A 163 -22.75 10.47 -6.24
N TYR A 164 -22.20 9.62 -7.11
CA TYR A 164 -22.31 9.77 -8.56
C TYR A 164 -22.31 8.41 -9.25
N TRP A 165 -22.80 8.39 -10.49
CA TRP A 165 -22.96 7.18 -11.29
C TRP A 165 -21.81 7.04 -12.27
N ILE A 166 -21.17 5.86 -12.30
CA ILE A 166 -20.13 5.53 -13.27
C ILE A 166 -20.63 4.51 -14.29
N ASN A 167 -20.18 4.64 -15.53
CA ASN A 167 -20.35 3.62 -16.55
C ASN A 167 -19.19 2.61 -16.49
N PRO A 168 -19.44 1.31 -16.24
CA PRO A 168 -18.40 0.30 -16.18
C PRO A 168 -17.62 0.13 -17.51
N GLU A 169 -18.23 0.43 -18.66
CA GLU A 169 -17.58 0.35 -19.96
C GLU A 169 -16.56 1.47 -20.21
N LYS A 170 -16.67 2.57 -19.45
CA LYS A 170 -15.84 3.77 -19.59
C LYS A 170 -14.98 4.02 -18.35
N LEU A 171 -14.41 2.97 -17.76
CA LEU A 171 -13.61 3.09 -16.53
C LEU A 171 -12.34 3.92 -16.68
N SER A 172 -11.82 4.05 -17.91
CA SER A 172 -10.68 4.93 -18.23
C SER A 172 -10.99 6.40 -18.00
N ASP A 173 -12.23 6.81 -18.21
CA ASP A 173 -12.66 8.21 -18.11
C ASP A 173 -12.75 8.70 -16.66
N TYR A 174 -12.63 7.77 -15.70
CA TYR A 174 -12.74 8.08 -14.27
C TYR A 174 -11.42 7.87 -13.53
N THR A 175 -11.02 8.87 -12.75
CA THR A 175 -9.93 8.72 -11.79
C THR A 175 -10.38 7.93 -10.58
N LEU A 176 -10.26 6.61 -10.64
CA LEU A 176 -10.71 5.68 -9.59
C LEU A 176 -9.54 4.90 -9.00
N PRO A 177 -9.58 4.63 -7.68
CA PRO A 177 -8.63 3.73 -7.05
C PRO A 177 -8.66 2.34 -7.69
N THR A 178 -7.52 1.66 -7.72
CA THR A 178 -7.42 0.26 -8.19
C THR A 178 -8.38 -0.66 -7.45
N PHE A 179 -8.63 -0.40 -6.18
CA PHE A 179 -9.63 -1.10 -5.36
C PHE A 179 -11.02 -1.01 -5.99
N THR A 180 -11.49 0.20 -6.31
CA THR A 180 -12.81 0.41 -6.94
C THR A 180 -12.89 -0.25 -8.32
N LYS A 181 -11.83 -0.12 -9.13
CA LYS A 181 -11.76 -0.77 -10.45
C LYS A 181 -11.85 -2.30 -10.34
N LYS A 182 -11.16 -2.91 -9.38
CA LYS A 182 -11.23 -4.36 -9.13
C LYS A 182 -12.65 -4.82 -8.77
N ILE A 183 -13.38 -4.05 -7.98
CA ILE A 183 -14.77 -4.37 -7.62
C ILE A 183 -15.65 -4.29 -8.86
N VAL A 184 -15.53 -3.24 -9.69
CA VAL A 184 -16.31 -3.15 -10.94
C VAL A 184 -16.03 -4.35 -11.84
N THR A 185 -14.75 -4.71 -12.04
CA THR A 185 -14.37 -5.89 -12.84
C THR A 185 -14.98 -7.18 -12.29
N TYR A 186 -15.01 -7.34 -10.97
CA TYR A 186 -15.65 -8.48 -10.33
C TYR A 186 -17.16 -8.52 -10.61
N LEU A 187 -17.84 -7.37 -10.47
CA LEU A 187 -19.29 -7.26 -10.71
C LEU A 187 -19.69 -7.53 -12.17
N GLU A 188 -18.84 -7.09 -13.11
CA GLU A 188 -19.08 -7.33 -14.53
C GLU A 188 -18.86 -8.80 -14.94
N LYS A 189 -17.96 -9.52 -14.27
CA LYS A 189 -17.71 -10.95 -14.51
C LYS A 189 -18.75 -11.87 -13.89
N ASN A 190 -19.51 -11.41 -12.90
CA ASN A 190 -20.50 -12.20 -12.16
C ASN A 190 -21.93 -11.65 -12.34
N LYS A 191 -22.21 -11.12 -13.51
CA LYS A 191 -23.55 -10.69 -13.97
C LYS A 191 -24.45 -11.89 -14.23
#